data_b0a917692f9fc102e44081354679dc08
#
_entry.id   b0a917692f9fc102e44081354679dc08
#
_cell.length_a   1.000
_cell.length_b   1.000
_cell.length_c   1.000
_cell.angle_alpha   90.00
_cell.angle_beta   90.00
_cell.angle_gamma   90.00
#
_symmetry.space_group_name_H-M   'P 1'
#
loop_
_entity.id
_entity.type
_entity.pdbx_description
1 polymer ?
#
loop_
_entity_poly.entity_id
_entity_poly.type
_entity_poly.pdbx_seq_one_letter_code
_entity_poly.pdbx_strand_id
1 'polypeptide(L)'
;YEAGHKTWFNNMFIAKKEIFQAYSTWLFDILEGCCQRMNMADYSVEALRTPGHLAERLLNIYFRYLIGQKQYRYTTLQTVVFMNTDPAPAPNVQPAFAQNNVAIALSANDYYVPYVSALLHSLRANIHGDNNYDILVMTRDISPANQKRLQGIFSGNPNVSLRFINVARFENQFAHLFLRDHFVIETYFRLLMPELMQQYRKVLYLDSDLILNADPAELFYTDVDGFLLAAAHDADTAGLYNGFEPNKKNYMDNVLKIKEPYSYFQAGVILFNLEEFRKTYT
;
A
#
# COMPACT_ATOMS: atom_id res chain seq x y z
N TYR A 1 11.23 -12.54 -32.37
CA TYR A 1 9.76 -12.76 -32.46
C TYR A 1 9.36 -12.38 -33.89
N GLU A 2 9.04 -13.38 -34.72
CA GLU A 2 8.46 -13.13 -36.04
C GLU A 2 7.03 -12.61 -35.86
N ALA A 3 6.69 -11.55 -36.58
CA ALA A 3 5.36 -10.97 -36.54
C ALA A 3 4.30 -11.99 -36.96
N GLY A 4 3.32 -12.27 -36.10
CA GLY A 4 2.18 -13.14 -36.38
C GLY A 4 2.08 -14.43 -35.59
N HIS A 5 3.03 -14.77 -34.72
CA HIS A 5 2.94 -15.97 -33.89
C HIS A 5 2.27 -15.70 -32.53
N LYS A 6 1.26 -16.52 -32.19
CA LYS A 6 0.64 -16.51 -30.85
C LYS A 6 1.70 -16.87 -29.79
N THR A 7 1.78 -16.08 -28.75
CA THR A 7 2.60 -16.32 -27.56
C THR A 7 1.66 -16.63 -26.39
N TRP A 8 1.97 -17.69 -25.65
CA TRP A 8 1.25 -18.01 -24.42
C TRP A 8 1.95 -17.31 -23.26
N PHE A 9 1.18 -16.54 -22.52
CA PHE A 9 1.66 -15.89 -21.29
C PHE A 9 1.24 -16.72 -20.08
N ASN A 10 2.07 -16.67 -19.05
CA ASN A 10 1.95 -17.45 -17.83
C ASN A 10 2.16 -18.96 -18.03
N ASN A 11 2.61 -19.65 -16.98
CA ASN A 11 2.85 -21.09 -17.01
C ASN A 11 1.56 -21.91 -16.76
N MET A 12 0.46 -21.54 -17.47
CA MET A 12 -0.82 -22.23 -17.34
C MET A 12 -1.07 -23.15 -18.54
N PHE A 13 -1.09 -24.44 -18.30
CA PHE A 13 -1.41 -25.43 -19.30
C PHE A 13 -1.97 -26.71 -18.69
N ILE A 14 -2.70 -27.47 -19.48
CA ILE A 14 -3.16 -28.81 -19.15
C ILE A 14 -2.51 -29.76 -20.16
N ALA A 15 -1.77 -30.71 -19.70
CA ALA A 15 -1.07 -31.69 -20.54
C ALA A 15 -1.22 -33.09 -19.98
N LYS A 16 -0.99 -34.09 -20.84
CA LYS A 16 -0.83 -35.49 -20.39
C LYS A 16 0.39 -35.61 -19.48
N LYS A 17 0.34 -36.54 -18.55
CA LYS A 17 1.39 -36.75 -17.55
C LYS A 17 2.77 -36.90 -18.18
N GLU A 18 2.89 -37.72 -19.24
CA GLU A 18 4.16 -37.94 -19.94
C GLU A 18 4.73 -36.68 -20.57
N ILE A 19 3.86 -35.80 -21.13
CA ILE A 19 4.29 -34.51 -21.70
C ILE A 19 4.78 -33.58 -20.57
N PHE A 20 4.03 -33.54 -19.46
CA PHE A 20 4.40 -32.73 -18.30
C PHE A 20 5.74 -33.17 -17.71
N GLN A 21 5.96 -34.48 -17.56
CA GLN A 21 7.21 -35.01 -17.04
C GLN A 21 8.40 -34.67 -17.95
N ALA A 22 8.24 -34.88 -19.26
CA ALA A 22 9.29 -34.55 -20.23
C ALA A 22 9.60 -33.05 -20.26
N TYR A 23 8.56 -32.21 -20.23
CA TYR A 23 8.73 -30.74 -20.14
C TYR A 23 9.44 -30.32 -18.86
N SER A 24 9.03 -30.87 -17.71
CA SER A 24 9.61 -30.50 -16.41
C SER A 24 11.08 -30.90 -16.33
N THR A 25 11.45 -32.09 -16.74
CA THR A 25 12.84 -32.50 -16.78
C THR A 25 13.67 -31.56 -17.64
N TRP A 26 13.25 -31.34 -18.90
CA TRP A 26 13.93 -30.45 -19.82
C TRP A 26 14.05 -28.99 -19.27
N LEU A 27 12.98 -28.49 -18.66
CA LEU A 27 12.95 -27.13 -18.11
C LEU A 27 13.93 -26.98 -16.96
N PHE A 28 13.90 -27.90 -15.99
CA PHE A 28 14.74 -27.79 -14.81
C PHE A 28 16.22 -28.02 -15.12
N ASP A 29 16.55 -28.89 -16.07
CA ASP A 29 17.93 -29.02 -16.55
C ASP A 29 18.49 -27.71 -17.10
N ILE A 30 17.70 -26.99 -17.86
CA ILE A 30 18.09 -25.67 -18.39
C ILE A 30 18.20 -24.63 -17.27
N LEU A 31 17.19 -24.54 -16.39
CA LEU A 31 17.16 -23.56 -15.32
C LEU A 31 18.32 -23.78 -14.33
N GLU A 32 18.60 -25.03 -13.97
CA GLU A 32 19.71 -25.36 -13.09
C GLU A 32 21.05 -24.95 -13.73
N GLY A 33 21.25 -25.30 -15.01
CA GLY A 33 22.45 -24.91 -15.75
C GLY A 33 22.59 -23.39 -15.90
N CYS A 34 21.48 -22.65 -15.99
CA CYS A 34 21.49 -21.19 -15.97
C CYS A 34 21.85 -20.64 -14.59
N CYS A 35 21.21 -21.13 -13.53
CA CYS A 35 21.44 -20.68 -12.16
C CYS A 35 22.90 -20.91 -11.71
N GLN A 36 23.50 -22.03 -12.10
CA GLN A 36 24.92 -22.32 -11.80
C GLN A 36 25.90 -21.34 -12.47
N ARG A 37 25.50 -20.71 -13.59
CA ARG A 37 26.34 -19.76 -14.33
C ARG A 37 26.05 -18.32 -14.00
N MET A 38 24.95 -18.03 -13.30
CA MET A 38 24.56 -16.70 -12.91
C MET A 38 25.09 -16.39 -11.51
N ASN A 39 25.84 -15.30 -11.38
CA ASN A 39 26.16 -14.78 -10.06
C ASN A 39 24.96 -13.91 -9.59
N MET A 40 24.13 -14.49 -8.71
CA MET A 40 22.94 -13.83 -8.19
C MET A 40 23.15 -13.13 -6.84
N ALA A 41 24.40 -13.07 -6.34
CA ALA A 41 24.70 -12.52 -5.01
C ALA A 41 24.30 -11.04 -4.88
N ASP A 42 24.38 -10.28 -5.98
CA ASP A 42 24.09 -8.85 -6.00
C ASP A 42 22.73 -8.51 -6.66
N TYR A 43 21.88 -9.52 -6.86
CA TYR A 43 20.58 -9.31 -7.50
C TYR A 43 19.58 -8.70 -6.53
N SER A 44 18.79 -7.73 -7.01
CA SER A 44 17.62 -7.25 -6.29
C SER A 44 16.58 -8.37 -6.13
N VAL A 45 15.65 -8.21 -5.18
CA VAL A 45 14.55 -9.18 -4.95
C VAL A 45 13.77 -9.46 -6.24
N GLU A 46 13.59 -8.46 -7.08
CA GLU A 46 12.92 -8.59 -8.38
C GLU A 46 13.78 -9.36 -9.37
N ALA A 47 15.09 -9.10 -9.43
CA ALA A 47 16.02 -9.78 -10.30
C ALA A 47 16.22 -11.26 -9.92
N LEU A 48 16.03 -11.64 -8.66
CA LEU A 48 16.01 -13.03 -8.20
C LEU A 48 14.88 -13.85 -8.86
N ARG A 49 13.84 -13.21 -9.41
CA ARG A 49 12.77 -13.86 -10.19
C ARG A 49 13.17 -14.18 -11.64
N THR A 50 14.38 -13.81 -12.09
CA THR A 50 14.86 -14.06 -13.46
C THR A 50 14.69 -15.52 -13.92
N PRO A 51 15.00 -16.58 -13.12
CA PRO A 51 14.74 -17.96 -13.52
C PRO A 51 13.25 -18.25 -13.78
N GLY A 52 12.33 -17.64 -13.00
CA GLY A 52 10.89 -17.77 -13.22
C GLY A 52 10.43 -17.14 -14.54
N HIS A 53 10.91 -15.94 -14.84
CA HIS A 53 10.62 -15.28 -16.13
C HIS A 53 11.22 -16.05 -17.32
N LEU A 54 12.39 -16.67 -17.14
CA LEU A 54 12.97 -17.54 -18.15
C LEU A 54 12.10 -18.79 -18.37
N ALA A 55 11.59 -19.40 -17.30
CA ALA A 55 10.70 -20.54 -17.37
C ALA A 55 9.44 -20.26 -18.22
N GLU A 56 8.82 -19.09 -18.06
CA GLU A 56 7.65 -18.68 -18.85
C GLU A 56 7.97 -18.58 -20.36
N ARG A 57 9.15 -18.12 -20.69
CA ARG A 57 9.60 -18.04 -22.11
C ARG A 57 9.94 -19.41 -22.66
N LEU A 58 10.58 -20.27 -21.86
CA LEU A 58 10.93 -21.64 -22.24
C LEU A 58 9.69 -22.51 -22.47
N LEU A 59 8.57 -22.27 -21.77
CA LEU A 59 7.29 -22.92 -22.05
C LEU A 59 6.90 -22.75 -23.52
N ASN A 60 6.96 -21.53 -24.04
CA ASN A 60 6.61 -21.24 -25.42
C ASN A 60 7.50 -21.98 -26.44
N ILE A 61 8.81 -22.11 -26.13
CA ILE A 61 9.76 -22.84 -26.98
C ILE A 61 9.40 -24.32 -27.02
N TYR A 62 9.20 -24.93 -25.84
CA TYR A 62 8.90 -26.35 -25.73
C TYR A 62 7.58 -26.73 -26.41
N PHE A 63 6.52 -25.98 -26.18
CA PHE A 63 5.24 -26.27 -26.79
C PHE A 63 5.23 -26.03 -28.30
N ARG A 64 5.95 -25.02 -28.80
CA ARG A 64 6.16 -24.85 -30.26
C ARG A 64 6.88 -26.04 -30.90
N TYR A 65 7.90 -26.55 -30.21
CA TYR A 65 8.59 -27.77 -30.64
C TYR A 65 7.61 -28.94 -30.72
N LEU A 66 6.82 -29.21 -29.68
CA LEU A 66 5.82 -30.29 -29.68
C LEU A 66 4.76 -30.13 -30.78
N ILE A 67 4.28 -28.91 -31.01
CA ILE A 67 3.31 -28.61 -32.07
C ILE A 67 3.93 -28.89 -33.44
N GLY A 68 5.20 -28.53 -33.65
CA GLY A 68 5.94 -28.79 -34.86
C GLY A 68 6.11 -30.30 -35.18
N GLN A 69 6.18 -31.16 -34.16
CA GLN A 69 6.23 -32.61 -34.30
C GLN A 69 4.92 -33.24 -34.83
N LYS A 70 3.79 -32.52 -34.77
CA LYS A 70 2.46 -32.96 -35.21
C LYS A 70 1.96 -34.29 -34.58
N GLN A 71 2.55 -34.70 -33.46
CA GLN A 71 2.21 -35.92 -32.74
C GLN A 71 1.01 -35.77 -31.79
N TYR A 72 0.70 -34.55 -31.41
CA TYR A 72 -0.34 -34.24 -30.44
C TYR A 72 -1.35 -33.25 -30.99
N ARG A 73 -2.61 -33.43 -30.58
CA ARG A 73 -3.65 -32.42 -30.78
C ARG A 73 -3.53 -31.40 -29.63
N TYR A 74 -3.63 -30.13 -29.95
CA TYR A 74 -3.66 -29.06 -28.97
C TYR A 74 -4.80 -28.09 -29.24
N THR A 75 -5.22 -27.40 -28.20
CA THR A 75 -6.14 -26.27 -28.31
C THR A 75 -5.68 -25.16 -27.40
N THR A 76 -6.04 -23.94 -27.73
CA THR A 76 -5.80 -22.76 -26.89
C THR A 76 -7.11 -22.40 -26.20
N LEU A 77 -7.09 -22.35 -24.88
CA LEU A 77 -8.21 -21.86 -24.09
C LEU A 77 -8.02 -20.38 -23.81
N GLN A 78 -9.11 -19.65 -23.76
CA GLN A 78 -9.07 -18.28 -23.31
C GLN A 78 -8.81 -18.25 -21.80
N THR A 79 -7.81 -17.49 -21.39
CA THR A 79 -7.56 -17.26 -19.95
C THR A 79 -8.60 -16.28 -19.44
N VAL A 80 -9.37 -16.69 -18.45
CA VAL A 80 -10.27 -15.82 -17.70
C VAL A 80 -9.57 -15.50 -16.37
N VAL A 81 -9.29 -14.22 -16.15
CA VAL A 81 -8.85 -13.74 -14.86
C VAL A 81 -10.09 -13.30 -14.10
N PHE A 82 -10.42 -14.04 -13.04
CA PHE A 82 -11.48 -13.60 -12.14
C PHE A 82 -10.95 -12.42 -11.33
N MET A 83 -11.29 -11.22 -11.76
CA MET A 83 -11.17 -10.05 -10.91
C MET A 83 -12.39 -10.07 -10.00
N ASN A 84 -12.21 -9.76 -8.70
CA ASN A 84 -13.34 -9.57 -7.79
C ASN A 84 -14.17 -8.41 -8.35
N THR A 85 -15.24 -8.76 -9.08
CA THR A 85 -16.13 -7.79 -9.70
C THR A 85 -17.19 -7.26 -8.74
N ASP A 86 -17.41 -7.97 -7.65
CA ASP A 86 -18.20 -7.46 -6.52
C ASP A 86 -17.24 -6.90 -5.48
N PRO A 87 -17.13 -5.58 -5.35
CA PRO A 87 -16.39 -5.01 -4.26
C PRO A 87 -17.08 -5.49 -2.98
N ALA A 88 -16.39 -6.29 -2.18
CA ALA A 88 -16.84 -6.52 -0.81
C ALA A 88 -17.21 -5.15 -0.21
N PRO A 89 -18.34 -5.01 0.50
CA PRO A 89 -18.72 -3.72 1.06
C PRO A 89 -17.54 -3.13 1.84
N ALA A 90 -17.39 -1.82 1.78
CA ALA A 90 -16.33 -1.13 2.50
C ALA A 90 -16.39 -1.57 3.97
N PRO A 91 -15.23 -1.87 4.61
CA PRO A 91 -15.25 -2.20 6.02
C PRO A 91 -15.99 -1.07 6.74
N ASN A 92 -17.13 -1.37 7.35
CA ASN A 92 -17.86 -0.40 8.16
C ASN A 92 -17.13 -0.26 9.50
N VAL A 93 -16.19 0.66 9.54
CA VAL A 93 -15.34 0.86 10.71
C VAL A 93 -16.11 1.73 11.71
N GLN A 94 -16.49 1.14 12.83
CA GLN A 94 -17.17 1.83 13.93
C GLN A 94 -16.15 2.34 14.95
N PRO A 95 -16.39 3.49 15.61
CA PRO A 95 -15.61 3.92 16.77
C PRO A 95 -15.53 2.82 17.84
N ALA A 96 -14.33 2.60 18.36
CA ALA A 96 -14.10 1.59 19.40
C ALA A 96 -14.72 2.00 20.73
N PHE A 97 -14.84 3.29 20.99
CA PHE A 97 -15.35 3.85 22.23
C PHE A 97 -16.49 4.84 21.96
N ALA A 98 -17.53 4.78 22.80
CA ALA A 98 -18.70 5.64 22.65
C ALA A 98 -18.47 7.09 23.12
N GLN A 99 -17.50 7.30 24.02
CA GLN A 99 -17.20 8.63 24.60
C GLN A 99 -15.70 8.91 24.60
N ASN A 100 -15.33 10.18 24.47
CA ASN A 100 -13.94 10.66 24.49
C ASN A 100 -13.04 9.86 23.52
N ASN A 101 -13.57 9.49 22.36
CA ASN A 101 -12.90 8.66 21.37
C ASN A 101 -11.96 9.50 20.49
N VAL A 102 -10.68 9.49 20.80
CA VAL A 102 -9.61 10.09 19.99
C VAL A 102 -9.26 9.12 18.88
N ALA A 103 -9.78 9.37 17.68
CA ALA A 103 -9.54 8.54 16.52
C ALA A 103 -8.22 8.92 15.84
N ILE A 104 -7.30 7.96 15.74
CA ILE A 104 -5.99 8.10 15.12
C ILE A 104 -5.89 7.09 13.98
N ALA A 105 -5.47 7.53 12.79
CA ALA A 105 -5.25 6.68 11.64
C ALA A 105 -3.79 6.69 11.20
N LEU A 106 -3.27 5.54 10.84
CA LEU A 106 -1.93 5.30 10.30
C LEU A 106 -2.04 4.52 9.00
N SER A 107 -1.01 4.60 8.15
CA SER A 107 -0.84 3.73 6.98
C SER A 107 0.52 3.07 7.03
N ALA A 108 0.58 1.74 6.92
CA ALA A 108 1.85 1.02 6.94
C ALA A 108 1.76 -0.34 6.23
N ASN A 109 2.92 -0.80 5.76
CA ASN A 109 3.16 -2.19 5.34
C ASN A 109 4.03 -2.94 6.37
N ASP A 110 4.28 -4.23 6.14
CA ASP A 110 5.06 -5.06 7.07
C ASP A 110 6.51 -4.55 7.26
N TYR A 111 7.09 -3.92 6.24
CA TYR A 111 8.43 -3.33 6.31
C TYR A 111 8.50 -2.15 7.29
N TYR A 112 7.41 -1.38 7.41
CA TYR A 112 7.33 -0.21 8.31
C TYR A 112 6.98 -0.57 9.77
N VAL A 113 6.77 -1.82 10.11
CA VAL A 113 6.44 -2.27 11.48
C VAL A 113 7.40 -1.75 12.56
N PRO A 114 8.73 -1.69 12.36
CA PRO A 114 9.63 -1.08 13.34
C PRO A 114 9.33 0.39 13.63
N TYR A 115 9.04 1.18 12.61
CA TYR A 115 8.69 2.60 12.73
C TYR A 115 7.34 2.78 13.42
N VAL A 116 6.32 2.03 12.99
CA VAL A 116 5.01 1.99 13.66
C VAL A 116 5.18 1.62 15.14
N SER A 117 6.05 0.66 15.47
CA SER A 117 6.32 0.28 16.87
C SER A 117 6.87 1.45 17.66
N ALA A 118 7.84 2.20 17.13
CA ALA A 118 8.41 3.38 17.77
C ALA A 118 7.34 4.46 18.03
N LEU A 119 6.51 4.74 17.02
CA LEU A 119 5.39 5.67 17.14
C LEU A 119 4.42 5.22 18.23
N LEU A 120 3.99 3.96 18.24
CA LEU A 120 3.03 3.43 19.21
C LEU A 120 3.60 3.43 20.64
N HIS A 121 4.90 3.18 20.80
CA HIS A 121 5.56 3.33 22.11
C HIS A 121 5.61 4.77 22.60
N SER A 122 5.91 5.73 21.71
CA SER A 122 5.88 7.15 22.05
C SER A 122 4.45 7.62 22.37
N LEU A 123 3.44 7.12 21.63
CA LEU A 123 2.04 7.37 21.93
C LEU A 123 1.69 6.86 23.33
N ARG A 124 2.01 5.60 23.63
CA ARG A 124 1.76 5.00 24.95
C ARG A 124 2.37 5.80 26.10
N ALA A 125 3.52 6.40 25.87
CA ALA A 125 4.22 7.20 26.88
C ALA A 125 3.56 8.57 27.16
N ASN A 126 2.75 9.08 26.23
CA ASN A 126 2.19 10.43 26.28
C ASN A 126 0.66 10.47 26.37
N ILE A 127 -0.05 9.34 26.32
CA ILE A 127 -1.50 9.30 26.48
C ILE A 127 -1.93 9.46 27.93
N HIS A 128 -3.07 10.14 28.15
CA HIS A 128 -3.66 10.35 29.45
C HIS A 128 -4.96 9.56 29.64
N GLY A 129 -5.30 9.21 30.89
CA GLY A 129 -6.39 8.33 31.24
C GLY A 129 -7.80 8.87 30.98
N ASP A 130 -7.94 10.17 30.73
CA ASP A 130 -9.24 10.84 30.51
C ASP A 130 -9.81 10.61 29.10
N ASN A 131 -8.98 10.17 28.17
CA ASN A 131 -9.33 9.89 26.77
C ASN A 131 -9.27 8.41 26.45
N ASN A 132 -10.05 8.00 25.44
CA ASN A 132 -9.99 6.70 24.82
C ASN A 132 -9.36 6.84 23.43
N TYR A 133 -8.36 6.03 23.12
CA TYR A 133 -7.59 6.12 21.86
C TYR A 133 -7.96 4.96 20.95
N ASP A 134 -8.54 5.30 19.81
CA ASP A 134 -8.94 4.35 18.77
C ASP A 134 -7.99 4.45 17.59
N ILE A 135 -7.02 3.56 17.56
CA ILE A 135 -5.91 3.57 16.60
C ILE A 135 -6.22 2.59 15.48
N LEU A 136 -6.26 3.09 14.25
CA LEU A 136 -6.62 2.35 13.04
C LEU A 136 -5.40 2.33 12.11
N VAL A 137 -4.85 1.15 11.86
CA VAL A 137 -3.72 0.97 10.94
C VAL A 137 -4.24 0.44 9.61
N MET A 138 -4.25 1.27 8.58
CA MET A 138 -4.56 0.87 7.22
C MET A 138 -3.38 0.12 6.63
N THR A 139 -3.59 -1.13 6.23
CA THR A 139 -2.51 -2.00 5.75
C THR A 139 -3.00 -2.97 4.68
N ARG A 140 -2.08 -3.44 3.84
CA ARG A 140 -2.31 -4.53 2.89
C ARG A 140 -1.77 -5.86 3.40
N ASP A 141 -0.66 -5.83 4.12
CA ASP A 141 0.22 -6.98 4.27
C ASP A 141 0.88 -7.13 5.64
N ILE A 142 0.59 -6.27 6.64
CA ILE A 142 1.14 -6.49 7.99
C ILE A 142 0.71 -7.88 8.47
N SER A 143 1.71 -8.73 8.71
CA SER A 143 1.50 -10.12 9.10
C SER A 143 0.75 -10.25 10.43
N PRO A 144 -0.05 -11.30 10.63
CA PRO A 144 -0.77 -11.53 11.90
C PRO A 144 0.16 -11.57 13.11
N ALA A 145 1.38 -12.05 12.95
CA ALA A 145 2.39 -12.07 14.02
C ALA A 145 2.80 -10.65 14.42
N ASN A 146 3.05 -9.78 13.43
CA ASN A 146 3.40 -8.39 13.67
C ASN A 146 2.20 -7.59 14.21
N GLN A 147 0.97 -7.83 13.73
CA GLN A 147 -0.23 -7.24 14.30
C GLN A 147 -0.35 -7.55 15.79
N LYS A 148 -0.20 -8.83 16.18
CA LYS A 148 -0.24 -9.24 17.59
C LYS A 148 0.86 -8.61 18.42
N ARG A 149 2.08 -8.46 17.85
CA ARG A 149 3.22 -7.79 18.53
C ARG A 149 2.89 -6.33 18.80
N LEU A 150 2.36 -5.60 17.80
CA LEU A 150 2.00 -4.20 17.96
C LEU A 150 0.84 -4.01 18.95
N GLN A 151 -0.19 -4.87 18.90
CA GLN A 151 -1.29 -4.85 19.88
C GLN A 151 -0.78 -5.09 21.32
N GLY A 152 0.24 -5.92 21.48
CA GLY A 152 0.88 -6.19 22.76
C GLY A 152 1.50 -4.95 23.43
N ILE A 153 1.83 -3.89 22.67
CA ILE A 153 2.34 -2.62 23.20
C ILE A 153 1.34 -2.01 24.21
N PHE A 154 0.06 -2.14 23.95
CA PHE A 154 -1.01 -1.58 24.79
C PHE A 154 -1.63 -2.61 25.76
N SER A 155 -0.95 -3.72 26.00
CA SER A 155 -1.38 -4.68 27.00
C SER A 155 -1.50 -4.00 28.37
N GLY A 156 -2.71 -4.01 28.95
CA GLY A 156 -3.00 -3.31 30.21
C GLY A 156 -3.49 -1.85 30.07
N ASN A 157 -3.70 -1.36 28.86
CA ASN A 157 -4.31 -0.05 28.59
C ASN A 157 -5.75 -0.22 28.08
N PRO A 158 -6.78 -0.33 28.93
CA PRO A 158 -8.15 -0.61 28.52
C PRO A 158 -8.79 0.53 27.71
N ASN A 159 -8.21 1.74 27.81
CA ASN A 159 -8.60 2.92 27.07
C ASN A 159 -7.92 3.03 25.68
N VAL A 160 -7.24 1.98 25.20
CA VAL A 160 -6.60 1.96 23.88
C VAL A 160 -7.11 0.77 23.09
N SER A 161 -7.62 1.03 21.88
CA SER A 161 -7.97 0.04 20.87
C SER A 161 -7.03 0.18 19.69
N LEU A 162 -6.22 -0.85 19.37
CA LEU A 162 -5.39 -0.90 18.16
C LEU A 162 -5.95 -1.94 17.19
N ARG A 163 -6.39 -1.48 16.03
CA ARG A 163 -7.04 -2.29 15.00
C ARG A 163 -6.36 -2.14 13.66
N PHE A 164 -6.39 -3.21 12.87
CA PHE A 164 -5.83 -3.23 11.51
C PHE A 164 -6.96 -3.31 10.49
N ILE A 165 -6.94 -2.40 9.52
CA ILE A 165 -7.93 -2.33 8.44
C ILE A 165 -7.25 -2.78 7.16
N ASN A 166 -7.68 -3.92 6.62
CA ASN A 166 -7.17 -4.39 5.34
C ASN A 166 -7.74 -3.53 4.20
N VAL A 167 -6.88 -2.81 3.52
CA VAL A 167 -7.20 -1.92 2.40
C VAL A 167 -6.69 -2.42 1.04
N ALA A 168 -6.23 -3.67 0.95
CA ALA A 168 -5.68 -4.25 -0.28
C ALA A 168 -6.64 -4.12 -1.47
N ARG A 169 -7.95 -4.21 -1.25
CA ARG A 169 -8.97 -4.07 -2.30
C ARG A 169 -8.98 -2.70 -2.98
N PHE A 170 -8.49 -1.65 -2.30
CA PHE A 170 -8.43 -0.29 -2.85
C PHE A 170 -7.14 -0.04 -3.65
N GLU A 171 -6.21 -0.98 -3.68
CA GLU A 171 -4.91 -0.83 -4.34
C GLU A 171 -5.06 -0.42 -5.81
N ASN A 172 -6.02 -1.00 -6.51
CA ASN A 172 -6.27 -0.69 -7.92
C ASN A 172 -6.73 0.76 -8.15
N GLN A 173 -7.34 1.41 -7.17
CA GLN A 173 -7.72 2.83 -7.27
C GLN A 173 -6.50 3.73 -7.38
N PHE A 174 -5.37 3.32 -6.80
CA PHE A 174 -4.13 4.08 -6.74
C PHE A 174 -3.06 3.57 -7.71
N ALA A 175 -3.32 2.49 -8.46
CA ALA A 175 -2.33 1.86 -9.35
C ALA A 175 -1.82 2.79 -10.47
N HIS A 176 -2.58 3.84 -10.80
CA HIS A 176 -2.21 4.84 -11.82
C HIS A 176 -1.43 6.04 -11.23
N LEU A 177 -1.30 6.11 -9.91
CA LEU A 177 -0.61 7.19 -9.24
C LEU A 177 0.90 6.96 -9.25
N PHE A 178 1.63 8.06 -9.14
CA PHE A 178 3.07 8.04 -9.20
C PHE A 178 3.67 7.47 -7.90
N LEU A 179 4.42 6.37 -8.07
CA LEU A 179 5.19 5.73 -6.99
C LEU A 179 6.66 5.89 -7.33
N ARG A 180 7.41 6.62 -6.52
CA ARG A 180 8.83 6.82 -6.71
C ARG A 180 9.52 7.08 -5.38
N ASP A 181 10.73 6.55 -5.25
CA ASP A 181 11.59 6.70 -4.08
C ASP A 181 10.88 6.19 -2.80
N HIS A 182 10.63 7.07 -1.82
CA HIS A 182 9.93 6.77 -0.57
C HIS A 182 8.39 6.85 -0.68
N PHE A 183 7.85 7.29 -1.83
CA PHE A 183 6.39 7.31 -2.03
C PHE A 183 5.90 5.91 -2.41
N VAL A 184 5.46 5.18 -1.40
CA VAL A 184 4.81 3.88 -1.54
C VAL A 184 3.29 4.05 -1.59
N ILE A 185 2.57 3.03 -2.01
CA ILE A 185 1.11 3.09 -2.16
C ILE A 185 0.40 3.42 -0.84
N GLU A 186 0.97 3.04 0.28
CA GLU A 186 0.47 3.34 1.62
C GLU A 186 0.33 4.84 1.87
N THR A 187 1.14 5.67 1.22
CA THR A 187 1.03 7.14 1.26
C THR A 187 -0.35 7.62 0.82
N TYR A 188 -0.97 6.94 -0.13
CA TYR A 188 -2.28 7.31 -0.67
C TYR A 188 -3.45 6.81 0.16
N PHE A 189 -3.25 5.87 1.09
CA PHE A 189 -4.36 5.34 1.90
C PHE A 189 -4.99 6.38 2.81
N ARG A 190 -4.28 7.48 3.12
CA ARG A 190 -4.89 8.63 3.82
C ARG A 190 -6.08 9.23 3.08
N LEU A 191 -6.16 9.05 1.76
CA LEU A 191 -7.28 9.53 0.94
C LEU A 191 -8.52 8.63 1.06
N LEU A 192 -8.40 7.42 1.63
CA LEU A 192 -9.52 6.51 1.85
C LEU A 192 -10.33 6.84 3.11
N MET A 193 -9.84 7.71 3.99
CA MET A 193 -10.49 7.95 5.28
C MET A 193 -11.96 8.38 5.18
N PRO A 194 -12.36 9.29 4.26
CA PRO A 194 -13.77 9.66 4.12
C PRO A 194 -14.67 8.47 3.76
N GLU A 195 -14.15 7.51 2.98
CA GLU A 195 -14.87 6.31 2.60
C GLU A 195 -14.88 5.24 3.70
N LEU A 196 -13.74 5.00 4.34
CA LEU A 196 -13.58 3.94 5.35
C LEU A 196 -14.19 4.30 6.70
N MET A 197 -14.15 5.58 7.08
CA MET A 197 -14.47 6.05 8.41
C MET A 197 -15.78 6.87 8.44
N GLN A 198 -16.81 6.36 7.77
CA GLN A 198 -18.10 7.06 7.64
C GLN A 198 -18.80 7.35 8.98
N GLN A 199 -18.48 6.57 10.01
CA GLN A 199 -19.06 6.72 11.35
C GLN A 199 -18.27 7.65 12.28
N TYR A 200 -17.15 8.20 11.78
CA TYR A 200 -16.33 9.15 12.52
C TYR A 200 -16.63 10.58 12.09
N ARG A 201 -16.68 11.49 13.06
CA ARG A 201 -16.81 12.92 12.79
C ARG A 201 -15.47 13.49 12.28
N LYS A 202 -14.39 13.16 12.98
CA LYS A 202 -13.02 13.56 12.62
C LYS A 202 -12.01 12.49 12.98
N VAL A 203 -10.84 12.54 12.36
CA VAL A 203 -9.74 11.60 12.58
C VAL A 203 -8.40 12.33 12.45
N LEU A 204 -7.47 12.05 13.35
CA LEU A 204 -6.10 12.51 13.29
C LEU A 204 -5.28 11.48 12.51
N TYR A 205 -4.84 11.83 11.30
CA TYR A 205 -3.89 11.01 10.54
C TYR A 205 -2.47 11.36 10.97
N LEU A 206 -1.67 10.31 11.17
CA LEU A 206 -0.25 10.41 11.48
C LEU A 206 0.54 9.51 10.52
N ASP A 207 1.64 10.01 9.96
CA ASP A 207 2.60 9.16 9.25
C ASP A 207 3.24 8.17 10.25
N SER A 208 3.64 7.01 9.75
CA SER A 208 4.05 5.88 10.58
C SER A 208 5.46 6.00 11.18
N ASP A 209 6.25 6.99 10.76
CA ASP A 209 7.64 7.24 11.14
C ASP A 209 7.82 8.47 12.06
N LEU A 210 6.79 8.79 12.80
CA LEU A 210 6.78 9.89 13.78
C LEU A 210 7.11 9.42 15.20
N ILE A 211 7.58 10.35 16.01
CA ILE A 211 7.69 10.23 17.48
C ILE A 211 6.82 11.31 18.13
N LEU A 212 5.90 10.91 18.97
CA LEU A 212 5.03 11.82 19.72
C LEU A 212 5.71 12.25 21.02
N ASN A 213 5.75 13.56 21.25
CA ASN A 213 6.31 14.16 22.45
C ASN A 213 5.24 14.74 23.40
N ALA A 214 3.97 14.65 22.99
CA ALA A 214 2.81 15.11 23.75
C ALA A 214 1.60 14.22 23.44
N ASP A 215 0.51 14.41 24.18
CA ASP A 215 -0.73 13.70 23.95
C ASP A 215 -1.36 14.14 22.61
N PRO A 216 -1.55 13.22 21.64
CA PRO A 216 -2.18 13.56 20.36
C PRO A 216 -3.64 14.02 20.51
N ALA A 217 -4.28 13.81 21.66
CA ALA A 217 -5.60 14.36 21.96
C ALA A 217 -5.64 15.89 21.89
N GLU A 218 -4.53 16.57 22.22
CA GLU A 218 -4.44 18.02 22.09
C GLU A 218 -4.68 18.50 20.66
N LEU A 219 -4.06 17.83 19.67
CA LEU A 219 -4.29 18.09 18.26
C LEU A 219 -5.69 17.65 17.82
N PHE A 220 -6.14 16.49 18.30
CA PHE A 220 -7.45 15.95 17.92
C PHE A 220 -8.60 16.88 18.34
N TYR A 221 -8.49 17.58 19.47
CA TYR A 221 -9.52 18.51 19.94
C TYR A 221 -9.43 19.92 19.34
N THR A 222 -8.49 20.17 18.42
CA THR A 222 -8.48 21.42 17.65
C THR A 222 -9.83 21.59 16.94
N ASP A 223 -10.36 22.82 17.01
CA ASP A 223 -11.58 23.18 16.30
C ASP A 223 -11.33 23.24 14.79
N VAL A 224 -12.11 22.49 14.05
CA VAL A 224 -12.08 22.41 12.58
C VAL A 224 -13.46 22.62 11.97
N ASP A 225 -14.40 23.22 12.70
CA ASP A 225 -15.76 23.46 12.21
C ASP A 225 -15.72 24.41 11.00
N GLY A 226 -16.36 24.00 9.91
CA GLY A 226 -16.35 24.72 8.63
C GLY A 226 -15.08 24.53 7.78
N PHE A 227 -14.10 23.77 8.25
CA PHE A 227 -12.90 23.42 7.48
C PHE A 227 -12.86 21.92 7.20
N LEU A 228 -12.33 21.55 6.03
CA LEU A 228 -12.15 20.14 5.67
C LEU A 228 -11.07 19.47 6.51
N LEU A 229 -10.01 20.21 6.84
CA LEU A 229 -8.87 19.68 7.58
C LEU A 229 -8.10 20.81 8.29
N ALA A 230 -7.26 20.41 9.26
CA ALA A 230 -6.19 21.24 9.80
C ALA A 230 -4.85 20.51 9.64
N ALA A 231 -3.81 21.24 9.26
CA ALA A 231 -2.45 20.75 9.13
C ALA A 231 -1.44 21.88 9.31
N ALA A 232 -0.18 21.55 9.62
CA ALA A 232 0.88 22.55 9.68
C ALA A 232 1.37 22.93 8.27
N HIS A 233 1.79 24.18 8.09
CA HIS A 233 2.44 24.59 6.86
C HIS A 233 3.73 23.82 6.61
N ASP A 234 4.02 23.53 5.36
CA ASP A 234 5.22 22.80 4.94
C ASP A 234 6.37 23.79 4.72
N ALA A 235 7.30 23.85 5.67
CA ALA A 235 8.46 24.71 5.60
C ALA A 235 9.43 24.30 4.49
N ASP A 236 9.56 23.01 4.18
CA ASP A 236 10.41 22.53 3.10
C ASP A 236 9.89 22.97 1.74
N THR A 237 8.59 22.83 1.51
CA THR A 237 7.96 23.30 0.27
C THR A 237 8.09 24.82 0.12
N ALA A 238 7.94 25.60 1.21
CA ALA A 238 8.19 27.03 1.18
C ALA A 238 9.64 27.36 0.81
N GLY A 239 10.61 26.64 1.36
CA GLY A 239 12.02 26.76 1.01
C GLY A 239 12.31 26.46 -0.46
N LEU A 240 11.79 25.34 -0.97
CA LEU A 240 11.92 24.93 -2.38
C LEU A 240 11.30 25.96 -3.32
N TYR A 241 10.16 26.51 -2.96
CA TYR A 241 9.49 27.56 -3.73
C TYR A 241 10.30 28.88 -3.75
N ASN A 242 11.01 29.20 -2.66
CA ASN A 242 11.88 30.38 -2.55
C ASN A 242 13.19 30.28 -3.33
N GLY A 243 13.42 29.23 -4.11
CA GLY A 243 14.53 29.15 -5.06
C GLY A 243 15.57 28.10 -4.75
N PHE A 244 15.40 27.28 -3.72
CA PHE A 244 16.28 26.13 -3.50
C PHE A 244 16.16 25.10 -4.64
N GLU A 245 14.99 25.03 -5.30
CA GLU A 245 14.77 24.15 -6.46
C GLU A 245 13.89 24.86 -7.50
N PRO A 246 14.49 25.52 -8.52
CA PRO A 246 13.76 26.29 -9.53
C PRO A 246 12.71 25.46 -10.30
N ASN A 247 12.99 24.15 -10.55
CA ASN A 247 12.07 23.26 -11.23
C ASN A 247 10.80 23.03 -10.41
N LYS A 248 10.91 22.97 -9.08
CA LYS A 248 9.79 22.81 -8.17
C LYS A 248 8.85 24.01 -8.22
N LYS A 249 9.44 25.22 -8.18
CA LYS A 249 8.66 26.46 -8.33
C LYS A 249 7.90 26.48 -9.64
N ASN A 250 8.59 26.18 -10.76
CA ASN A 250 7.96 26.15 -12.08
C ASN A 250 6.83 25.13 -12.15
N TYR A 251 7.01 23.95 -11.53
CA TYR A 251 5.98 22.93 -11.46
C TYR A 251 4.75 23.39 -10.66
N MET A 252 4.97 24.00 -9.50
CA MET A 252 3.88 24.53 -8.66
C MET A 252 3.10 25.64 -9.35
N ASP A 253 3.79 26.56 -10.02
CA ASP A 253 3.17 27.71 -10.69
C ASP A 253 2.44 27.32 -11.99
N ASN A 254 3.06 26.50 -12.84
CA ASN A 254 2.61 26.29 -14.20
C ASN A 254 1.86 24.97 -14.41
N VAL A 255 2.16 23.92 -13.63
CA VAL A 255 1.50 22.62 -13.73
C VAL A 255 0.40 22.50 -12.69
N LEU A 256 0.73 22.66 -11.41
CA LEU A 256 -0.25 22.56 -10.32
C LEU A 256 -1.12 23.81 -10.19
N LYS A 257 -0.63 24.96 -10.67
CA LYS A 257 -1.32 26.28 -10.60
C LYS A 257 -1.74 26.64 -9.17
N ILE A 258 -0.85 26.39 -8.21
CA ILE A 258 -1.10 26.69 -6.80
C ILE A 258 -1.08 28.21 -6.62
N LYS A 259 -2.19 28.76 -6.12
CA LYS A 259 -2.34 30.20 -5.94
C LYS A 259 -1.60 30.71 -4.70
N GLU A 260 -1.60 29.92 -3.64
CA GLU A 260 -1.05 30.27 -2.32
C GLU A 260 0.05 29.24 -1.94
N PRO A 261 1.25 29.31 -2.56
CA PRO A 261 2.29 28.30 -2.36
C PRO A 261 2.82 28.19 -0.93
N TYR A 262 2.75 29.30 -0.17
CA TYR A 262 3.15 29.30 1.24
C TYR A 262 2.10 28.72 2.18
N SER A 263 0.88 28.52 1.68
CA SER A 263 -0.17 27.80 2.41
C SER A 263 -0.15 26.28 2.12
N TYR A 264 0.86 25.81 1.39
CA TYR A 264 1.07 24.38 1.20
C TYR A 264 1.34 23.73 2.57
N PHE A 265 0.70 22.60 2.84
CA PHE A 265 0.76 21.96 4.15
C PHE A 265 1.45 20.62 4.11
N GLN A 266 2.04 20.27 5.25
CA GLN A 266 2.70 19.00 5.49
C GLN A 266 1.65 17.88 5.66
N ALA A 267 1.79 16.79 4.90
CA ALA A 267 0.76 15.76 4.82
C ALA A 267 0.91 14.61 5.84
N GLY A 268 1.95 14.62 6.67
CA GLY A 268 2.22 13.54 7.65
C GLY A 268 1.46 13.68 8.96
N VAL A 269 0.91 14.89 9.26
CA VAL A 269 0.05 15.14 10.42
C VAL A 269 -1.14 15.95 9.97
N ILE A 270 -2.31 15.33 9.87
CA ILE A 270 -3.53 15.97 9.37
C ILE A 270 -4.70 15.61 10.29
N LEU A 271 -5.40 16.63 10.78
CA LEU A 271 -6.70 16.44 11.40
C LEU A 271 -7.80 16.59 10.34
N PHE A 272 -8.40 15.49 9.92
CA PHE A 272 -9.50 15.46 8.96
C PHE A 272 -10.84 15.71 9.65
N ASN A 273 -11.63 16.65 9.12
CA ASN A 273 -13.05 16.80 9.46
C ASN A 273 -13.90 15.99 8.47
N LEU A 274 -14.12 14.72 8.79
CA LEU A 274 -14.82 13.80 7.90
C LEU A 274 -16.30 14.16 7.71
N GLU A 275 -16.88 14.89 8.65
CA GLU A 275 -18.24 15.41 8.52
C GLU A 275 -18.33 16.46 7.40
N GLU A 276 -17.40 17.41 7.34
CA GLU A 276 -17.35 18.43 6.28
C GLU A 276 -16.97 17.80 4.93
N PHE A 277 -16.08 16.79 4.92
CA PHE A 277 -15.78 16.05 3.70
C PHE A 277 -17.02 15.42 3.09
N ARG A 278 -17.86 14.76 3.90
CA ARG A 278 -19.10 14.15 3.42
C ARG A 278 -20.10 15.18 2.88
N LYS A 279 -20.18 16.36 3.47
CA LYS A 279 -21.06 17.45 2.97
C LYS A 279 -20.59 18.01 1.62
N THR A 280 -19.30 17.98 1.37
CA THR A 280 -18.70 18.65 0.20
C THR A 280 -18.57 17.72 -1.01
N TYR A 281 -18.36 16.41 -0.80
CA TYR A 281 -17.99 15.44 -1.83
C TYR A 281 -18.98 14.26 -1.97
N THR A 282 -20.13 14.30 -1.33
CA THR A 282 -21.25 13.39 -1.58
C THR A 282 -22.38 14.13 -2.32
#